data_a8e8d8382e79a98a52ac09cbe0f8692f
#
_entry.id   a8e8d8382e79a98a52ac09cbe0f8692f
#
_cell.length_a   1.000
_cell.length_b   1.000
_cell.length_c   1.000
_cell.angle_alpha   90.00
_cell.angle_beta   90.00
_cell.angle_gamma   90.00
#
_symmetry.space_group_name_H-M   'P 1'
#
loop_
_entity.id
_entity.type
_entity.pdbx_description
1 polymer ?
#
loop_
_entity_poly.entity_id
_entity_poly.type
_entity_poly.pdbx_seq_one_letter_code
_entity_poly.pdbx_strand_id
1 'polypeptide(L)'
;KIIKNYKFLTNQLSSNLYVRETNDLKHGIYQKIPRSLLEIFAVILIVVITFILMRAYEDPNYFLPFLATLSLILIRMVPSFSNINFAITNLKFTSTAHKNLVEDLKSNNSNKILNFKINEGDNIILKKNITISFKNIEFFYEINKKVLNDISLEFNTNQIIGFVGKSGSGKTTLVDIFIGLLKPTRGKLYIEEKEVELFLSNNWQKLIGYVPQDVYLNNSSIKENIALGIDMKQIDETKVINSLRKANIFEFVDNLPNGINTIVKDLGVNLSGGQKQRLGIARAFYTNPKILVLDEATSALDEYTETNILENLKLMTPDITIILIAHKYSTIKFC
;
A
#
# COMPACT_ATOMS: atom_id res chain seq x y z
N LYS A 1 12.54 -26.56 9.92
CA LYS A 1 11.55 -27.57 9.40
C LYS A 1 10.49 -26.99 8.45
N ILE A 2 10.49 -25.70 8.12
CA ILE A 2 9.37 -25.04 7.45
C ILE A 2 9.50 -25.02 5.93
N ILE A 3 10.66 -25.27 5.33
CA ILE A 3 10.77 -25.29 3.88
C ILE A 3 11.31 -26.65 3.40
N LYS A 4 10.45 -27.66 3.41
CA LYS A 4 10.71 -28.93 2.67
C LYS A 4 10.84 -28.71 1.16
N ASN A 5 10.41 -27.57 0.62
CA ASN A 5 10.40 -27.22 -0.80
C ASN A 5 11.40 -26.14 -1.19
N TYR A 6 12.49 -25.97 -0.45
CA TYR A 6 13.55 -25.03 -0.83
C TYR A 6 14.03 -25.25 -2.27
N LYS A 7 14.19 -26.52 -2.68
CA LYS A 7 14.54 -26.90 -4.06
C LYS A 7 13.51 -26.45 -5.10
N PHE A 8 12.22 -26.50 -4.77
CA PHE A 8 11.14 -26.03 -5.66
C PHE A 8 11.19 -24.50 -5.81
N LEU A 9 11.32 -23.78 -4.70
CA LEU A 9 11.40 -22.31 -4.72
C LEU A 9 12.66 -21.80 -5.43
N THR A 10 13.82 -22.43 -5.19
CA THR A 10 15.06 -22.08 -5.90
C THR A 10 14.96 -22.39 -7.39
N ASN A 11 14.35 -23.52 -7.78
CA ASN A 11 14.15 -23.85 -9.19
C ASN A 11 13.15 -22.87 -9.85
N GLN A 12 12.09 -22.48 -9.17
CA GLN A 12 11.14 -21.50 -9.68
C GLN A 12 11.79 -20.11 -9.79
N LEU A 13 12.58 -19.70 -8.80
CA LEU A 13 13.33 -18.45 -8.85
C LEU A 13 14.35 -18.46 -9.99
N SER A 14 15.14 -19.55 -10.11
CA SER A 14 16.14 -19.68 -11.17
C SER A 14 15.50 -19.71 -12.56
N SER A 15 14.35 -20.36 -12.73
CA SER A 15 13.63 -20.35 -14.01
C SER A 15 13.14 -18.95 -14.39
N ASN A 16 12.61 -18.21 -13.43
CA ASN A 16 12.15 -16.83 -13.65
C ASN A 16 13.33 -15.88 -13.95
N LEU A 17 14.45 -16.03 -13.24
CA LEU A 17 15.67 -15.29 -13.54
C LEU A 17 16.23 -15.63 -14.92
N TYR A 18 16.26 -16.91 -15.29
CA TYR A 18 16.69 -17.34 -16.62
C TYR A 18 15.82 -16.77 -17.73
N VAL A 19 14.50 -16.76 -17.58
CA VAL A 19 13.57 -16.15 -18.53
C VAL A 19 13.82 -14.64 -18.65
N ARG A 20 14.06 -13.97 -17.52
CA ARG A 20 14.37 -12.53 -17.51
C ARG A 20 15.70 -12.25 -18.21
N GLU A 21 16.78 -12.96 -17.86
CA GLU A 21 18.08 -12.82 -18.49
C GLU A 21 18.03 -13.09 -19.99
N THR A 22 17.32 -14.14 -20.44
CA THR A 22 17.16 -14.43 -21.85
C THR A 22 16.39 -13.35 -22.60
N ASN A 23 15.39 -12.73 -21.99
CA ASN A 23 14.67 -11.61 -22.58
C ASN A 23 15.53 -10.34 -22.65
N ASP A 24 16.32 -10.06 -21.61
CA ASP A 24 17.23 -8.92 -21.57
C ASP A 24 18.36 -9.09 -22.63
N LEU A 25 18.90 -10.30 -22.79
CA LEU A 25 19.86 -10.63 -23.84
C LEU A 25 19.25 -10.45 -25.24
N LYS A 26 18.06 -10.99 -25.49
CA LYS A 26 17.34 -10.80 -26.76
C LYS A 26 17.13 -9.32 -27.07
N HIS A 27 16.65 -8.56 -26.07
CA HIS A 27 16.45 -7.12 -26.22
C HIS A 27 17.76 -6.39 -26.58
N GLY A 28 18.87 -6.72 -25.90
CA GLY A 28 20.18 -6.17 -26.21
C GLY A 28 20.68 -6.51 -27.62
N ILE A 29 20.42 -7.73 -28.07
CA ILE A 29 20.76 -8.18 -29.44
C ILE A 29 19.91 -7.42 -30.45
N TYR A 30 18.60 -7.33 -30.30
CA TYR A 30 17.70 -6.60 -31.20
C TYR A 30 18.04 -5.11 -31.31
N GLN A 31 18.60 -4.52 -30.27
CA GLN A 31 19.06 -3.13 -30.30
C GLN A 31 20.35 -2.94 -31.11
N LYS A 32 21.26 -3.93 -31.17
CA LYS A 32 22.56 -3.86 -31.83
C LYS A 32 22.52 -4.29 -33.28
N ILE A 33 21.67 -5.26 -33.64
CA ILE A 33 21.57 -5.79 -35.03
C ILE A 33 21.38 -4.71 -36.10
N PRO A 34 20.46 -3.73 -35.94
CA PRO A 34 20.24 -2.72 -36.96
C PRO A 34 21.49 -1.88 -37.28
N ARG A 35 22.29 -1.58 -36.25
CA ARG A 35 23.53 -0.82 -36.41
C ARG A 35 24.55 -1.61 -37.22
N SER A 36 24.77 -2.88 -36.83
CA SER A 36 25.76 -3.73 -37.56
C SER A 36 25.37 -3.97 -39.03
N LEU A 37 24.06 -4.14 -39.29
CA LEU A 37 23.56 -4.28 -40.66
C LEU A 37 23.80 -3.00 -41.50
N LEU A 38 23.55 -1.84 -40.88
CA LEU A 38 23.80 -0.55 -41.55
C LEU A 38 25.31 -0.32 -41.86
N GLU A 39 26.19 -0.69 -40.92
CA GLU A 39 27.63 -0.61 -41.12
C GLU A 39 28.08 -1.50 -42.28
N ILE A 40 27.63 -2.76 -42.34
CA ILE A 40 27.92 -3.69 -43.43
C ILE A 40 27.38 -3.14 -44.77
N PHE A 41 26.15 -2.64 -44.81
CA PHE A 41 25.55 -2.07 -45.99
C PHE A 41 26.31 -0.84 -46.50
N ALA A 42 26.75 0.04 -45.58
CA ALA A 42 27.56 1.20 -45.94
C ALA A 42 28.89 0.82 -46.58
N VAL A 43 29.58 -0.21 -46.05
CA VAL A 43 30.82 -0.71 -46.63
C VAL A 43 30.59 -1.29 -48.04
N ILE A 44 29.56 -2.13 -48.20
CA ILE A 44 29.20 -2.70 -49.49
C ILE A 44 28.90 -1.59 -50.50
N LEU A 45 28.16 -0.56 -50.09
CA LEU A 45 27.79 0.57 -50.93
C LEU A 45 29.06 1.32 -51.45
N ILE A 46 30.00 1.60 -50.53
CA ILE A 46 31.28 2.25 -50.92
C ILE A 46 32.04 1.40 -51.92
N VAL A 47 32.16 0.08 -51.71
CA VAL A 47 32.87 -0.83 -52.59
C VAL A 47 32.22 -0.87 -53.98
N VAL A 48 30.89 -0.96 -54.04
CA VAL A 48 30.14 -0.98 -55.32
C VAL A 48 30.32 0.34 -56.08
N ILE A 49 30.18 1.47 -55.38
CA ILE A 49 30.38 2.80 -56.00
C ILE A 49 31.80 2.95 -56.51
N THR A 50 32.80 2.54 -55.70
CA THR A 50 34.20 2.58 -56.11
C THR A 50 34.42 1.78 -57.42
N PHE A 51 33.87 0.56 -57.49
CA PHE A 51 33.99 -0.29 -58.68
C PHE A 51 33.36 0.34 -59.95
N ILE A 52 32.19 0.98 -59.74
CA ILE A 52 31.52 1.70 -60.89
C ILE A 52 32.35 2.89 -61.31
N LEU A 53 32.88 3.68 -60.38
CA LEU A 53 33.67 4.87 -60.69
C LEU A 53 35.01 4.52 -61.35
N MET A 54 35.66 3.42 -60.90
CA MET A 54 36.90 2.91 -61.62
C MET A 54 36.67 2.47 -63.02
N ARG A 55 35.46 2.07 -63.41
CA ARG A 55 35.10 1.76 -64.80
C ARG A 55 34.73 3.00 -65.59
N ALA A 56 34.24 4.04 -64.95
CA ALA A 56 33.79 5.25 -65.65
C ALA A 56 34.90 6.29 -65.89
N TYR A 57 35.91 6.29 -64.98
CA TYR A 57 37.00 7.27 -65.03
C TYR A 57 38.36 6.56 -65.02
N GLU A 58 39.25 6.93 -65.99
CA GLU A 58 40.60 6.36 -66.12
C GLU A 58 41.54 6.90 -65.02
N ASP A 59 41.35 8.17 -64.58
CA ASP A 59 42.20 8.81 -63.58
C ASP A 59 41.50 8.83 -62.18
N PRO A 60 42.07 8.18 -61.15
CA PRO A 60 41.53 8.13 -59.81
C PRO A 60 41.36 9.50 -59.17
N ASN A 61 42.12 10.51 -59.55
CA ASN A 61 42.04 11.85 -58.93
C ASN A 61 40.67 12.51 -59.09
N TYR A 62 39.88 12.14 -60.11
CA TYR A 62 38.55 12.70 -60.38
C TYR A 62 37.49 12.19 -59.36
N PHE A 63 37.62 10.97 -58.87
CA PHE A 63 36.58 10.40 -57.97
C PHE A 63 37.02 10.22 -56.50
N LEU A 64 38.32 10.27 -56.22
CA LEU A 64 38.84 10.14 -54.84
C LEU A 64 38.27 11.17 -53.90
N PRO A 65 38.12 12.47 -54.19
CA PRO A 65 37.49 13.45 -53.31
C PRO A 65 36.02 13.13 -53.05
N PHE A 66 35.28 12.61 -54.04
CA PHE A 66 33.89 12.19 -53.89
C PHE A 66 33.76 10.99 -52.93
N LEU A 67 34.62 9.97 -53.11
CA LEU A 67 34.64 8.82 -52.20
C LEU A 67 35.00 9.22 -50.77
N ALA A 68 35.93 10.13 -50.58
CA ALA A 68 36.29 10.66 -49.26
C ALA A 68 35.12 11.37 -48.60
N THR A 69 34.43 12.25 -49.31
CA THR A 69 33.25 12.96 -48.80
C THR A 69 32.09 11.99 -48.48
N LEU A 70 31.83 11.03 -49.37
CA LEU A 70 30.82 10.00 -49.19
C LEU A 70 31.09 9.18 -47.91
N SER A 71 32.36 8.75 -47.73
CA SER A 71 32.78 8.00 -46.56
C SER A 71 32.57 8.80 -45.26
N LEU A 72 32.92 10.09 -45.23
CA LEU A 72 32.70 10.98 -44.11
C LEU A 72 31.21 11.13 -43.79
N ILE A 73 30.35 11.26 -44.79
CA ILE A 73 28.90 11.33 -44.63
C ILE A 73 28.38 10.06 -43.98
N LEU A 74 28.77 8.89 -44.49
CA LEU A 74 28.30 7.59 -43.99
C LEU A 74 28.76 7.36 -42.55
N ILE A 75 30.02 7.69 -42.20
CA ILE A 75 30.54 7.59 -40.83
C ILE A 75 29.72 8.44 -39.85
N ARG A 76 29.20 9.60 -40.27
CA ARG A 76 28.36 10.46 -39.45
C ARG A 76 26.86 10.02 -39.42
N MET A 77 26.35 9.52 -40.54
CA MET A 77 24.93 9.15 -40.65
C MET A 77 24.60 7.85 -39.91
N VAL A 78 25.47 6.83 -39.95
CA VAL A 78 25.22 5.53 -39.32
C VAL A 78 24.96 5.64 -37.80
N PRO A 79 25.76 6.35 -36.99
CA PRO A 79 25.47 6.55 -35.58
C PRO A 79 24.17 7.32 -35.32
N SER A 80 23.90 8.37 -36.12
CA SER A 80 22.68 9.17 -35.99
C SER A 80 21.43 8.35 -36.25
N PHE A 81 21.42 7.52 -37.30
CA PHE A 81 20.31 6.61 -37.60
C PHE A 81 20.14 5.55 -36.52
N SER A 82 21.25 5.02 -35.99
CA SER A 82 21.25 4.07 -34.90
C SER A 82 20.62 4.66 -33.63
N ASN A 83 20.95 5.91 -33.27
CA ASN A 83 20.38 6.61 -32.13
C ASN A 83 18.87 6.84 -32.29
N ILE A 84 18.39 7.19 -33.47
CA ILE A 84 16.97 7.34 -33.79
C ILE A 84 16.25 6.01 -33.60
N ASN A 85 16.80 4.93 -34.16
CA ASN A 85 16.20 3.60 -34.04
C ASN A 85 16.17 3.12 -32.58
N PHE A 86 17.21 3.38 -31.82
CA PHE A 86 17.27 3.12 -30.38
C PHE A 86 16.18 3.89 -29.63
N ALA A 87 16.01 5.18 -29.89
CA ALA A 87 14.99 6.02 -29.28
C ALA A 87 13.57 5.51 -29.60
N ILE A 88 13.28 5.15 -30.85
CA ILE A 88 11.99 4.59 -31.28
C ILE A 88 11.70 3.26 -30.56
N THR A 89 12.69 2.39 -30.44
CA THR A 89 12.56 1.08 -29.80
C THR A 89 12.29 1.25 -28.29
N ASN A 90 13.00 2.17 -27.63
CA ASN A 90 12.75 2.49 -26.24
C ASN A 90 11.37 3.10 -26.01
N LEU A 91 10.92 4.01 -26.87
CA LEU A 91 9.57 4.56 -26.79
C LEU A 91 8.50 3.48 -26.93
N LYS A 92 8.66 2.52 -27.83
CA LYS A 92 7.73 1.38 -27.96
C LYS A 92 7.73 0.50 -26.72
N PHE A 93 8.90 0.22 -26.17
CA PHE A 93 9.03 -0.61 -24.96
C PHE A 93 8.37 0.05 -23.75
N THR A 94 8.67 1.34 -23.51
CA THR A 94 8.08 2.08 -22.40
C THR A 94 6.59 2.38 -22.61
N SER A 95 6.10 2.45 -23.85
CA SER A 95 4.69 2.73 -24.13
C SER A 95 3.76 1.67 -23.59
N THR A 96 4.20 0.40 -23.52
CA THR A 96 3.40 -0.70 -22.96
C THR A 96 3.24 -0.55 -21.45
N ALA A 97 4.35 -0.24 -20.75
CA ALA A 97 4.30 0.03 -19.31
C ALA A 97 3.44 1.28 -19.01
N HIS A 98 3.55 2.31 -19.85
CA HIS A 98 2.74 3.51 -19.73
C HIS A 98 1.25 3.25 -19.98
N LYS A 99 0.90 2.42 -20.98
CA LYS A 99 -0.50 2.01 -21.23
C LYS A 99 -1.08 1.28 -20.05
N ASN A 100 -0.36 0.28 -19.50
CA ASN A 100 -0.81 -0.47 -18.34
C ASN A 100 -1.03 0.47 -17.14
N LEU A 101 -0.10 1.40 -16.89
CA LEU A 101 -0.25 2.40 -15.83
C LEU A 101 -1.49 3.29 -16.05
N VAL A 102 -1.70 3.77 -17.29
CA VAL A 102 -2.86 4.60 -17.64
C VAL A 102 -4.16 3.81 -17.52
N GLU A 103 -4.17 2.53 -17.90
CA GLU A 103 -5.32 1.64 -17.74
C GLU A 103 -5.60 1.38 -16.26
N ASP A 104 -4.58 1.14 -15.44
CA ASP A 104 -4.73 0.98 -13.99
C ASP A 104 -5.26 2.28 -13.35
N LEU A 105 -4.73 3.43 -13.74
CA LEU A 105 -5.24 4.72 -13.29
C LEU A 105 -6.68 5.00 -13.76
N LYS A 106 -7.04 4.61 -14.98
CA LYS A 106 -8.41 4.73 -15.50
C LYS A 106 -9.37 3.75 -14.84
N SER A 107 -8.95 2.50 -14.63
CA SER A 107 -9.75 1.50 -13.92
C SER A 107 -10.00 1.91 -12.48
N ASN A 108 -8.98 2.47 -11.81
CA ASN A 108 -9.15 3.09 -10.50
C ASN A 108 -10.05 4.33 -10.54
N ASN A 109 -10.01 5.13 -11.61
CA ASN A 109 -10.96 6.25 -11.80
C ASN A 109 -12.40 5.77 -12.05
N SER A 110 -12.60 4.65 -12.77
CA SER A 110 -13.92 4.03 -12.91
C SER A 110 -14.43 3.43 -11.59
N ASN A 111 -13.53 3.03 -10.70
CA ASN A 111 -13.84 2.60 -9.33
C ASN A 111 -13.98 3.77 -8.33
N LYS A 112 -14.10 5.02 -8.78
CA LYS A 112 -14.35 6.21 -7.94
C LYS A 112 -13.29 6.51 -6.87
N ILE A 113 -12.13 5.83 -6.85
CA ILE A 113 -11.15 5.97 -5.76
C ILE A 113 -10.37 7.29 -5.86
N LEU A 114 -10.12 7.84 -7.06
CA LEU A 114 -9.36 9.09 -7.22
C LEU A 114 -10.23 10.37 -7.33
N ASN A 115 -11.55 10.21 -7.49
CA ASN A 115 -12.49 11.33 -7.41
C ASN A 115 -13.23 11.36 -6.06
N PHE A 116 -12.67 10.72 -5.04
CA PHE A 116 -13.15 10.98 -3.70
C PHE A 116 -12.85 12.46 -3.39
N LYS A 117 -13.81 13.33 -3.66
CA LYS A 117 -13.98 14.48 -2.78
C LYS A 117 -14.04 13.83 -1.39
N ILE A 118 -12.95 13.96 -0.64
CA ILE A 118 -12.98 13.73 0.79
C ILE A 118 -14.14 14.59 1.24
N ASN A 119 -15.28 13.97 1.49
CA ASN A 119 -16.42 14.69 2.02
C ASN A 119 -15.92 15.14 3.39
N GLU A 120 -15.84 16.45 3.60
CA GLU A 120 -15.60 16.94 4.96
C GLU A 120 -16.60 16.29 5.89
N GLY A 121 -17.73 15.86 5.35
CA GLY A 121 -18.84 15.25 6.08
C GLY A 121 -19.52 16.25 7.00
N ASP A 122 -20.62 15.85 7.57
CA ASP A 122 -21.23 16.60 8.66
C ASP A 122 -20.22 16.77 9.81
N ASN A 123 -20.18 17.94 10.44
CA ASN A 123 -19.45 18.14 11.67
C ASN A 123 -20.11 17.28 12.78
N ILE A 124 -19.64 16.04 12.90
CA ILE A 124 -20.13 15.09 13.90
C ILE A 124 -19.43 15.41 15.21
N ILE A 125 -20.17 16.00 16.15
CA ILE A 125 -19.71 16.21 17.52
C ILE A 125 -20.27 15.08 18.37
N LEU A 126 -19.42 14.15 18.74
CA LEU A 126 -19.81 13.09 19.68
C LEU A 126 -19.86 13.66 21.09
N LYS A 127 -21.07 13.90 21.59
CA LYS A 127 -21.34 14.16 23.01
C LYS A 127 -21.32 12.83 23.79
N LYS A 128 -21.42 12.89 25.12
CA LYS A 128 -21.54 11.67 25.95
C LYS A 128 -22.92 11.02 25.74
N ASN A 129 -22.94 9.70 25.75
CA ASN A 129 -24.18 8.88 25.68
C ASN A 129 -25.03 9.12 24.41
N ILE A 130 -24.38 9.28 23.28
CA ILE A 130 -25.06 9.34 21.97
C ILE A 130 -25.37 7.94 21.49
N THR A 131 -26.54 7.74 20.95
CA THR A 131 -26.96 6.49 20.32
C THR A 131 -26.51 6.44 18.87
N ILE A 132 -25.86 5.35 18.50
CA ILE A 132 -25.49 5.02 17.11
C ILE A 132 -26.29 3.80 16.68
N SER A 133 -27.03 3.91 15.57
CA SER A 133 -27.84 2.81 15.08
C SER A 133 -27.61 2.51 13.61
N PHE A 134 -27.64 1.23 13.32
CA PHE A 134 -27.63 0.66 11.98
C PHE A 134 -29.03 0.12 11.70
N LYS A 135 -29.60 0.45 10.54
CA LYS A 135 -30.94 -0.02 10.16
C LYS A 135 -30.88 -0.72 8.80
N ASN A 136 -31.22 -2.02 8.83
CA ASN A 136 -31.35 -2.89 7.66
C ASN A 136 -30.10 -2.90 6.77
N ILE A 137 -28.90 -2.99 7.37
CA ILE A 137 -27.62 -2.97 6.64
C ILE A 137 -27.45 -4.26 5.88
N GLU A 138 -27.25 -4.13 4.57
CA GLU A 138 -26.84 -5.21 3.68
C GLU A 138 -25.53 -4.85 2.98
N PHE A 139 -24.67 -5.85 2.78
CA PHE A 139 -23.41 -5.64 2.06
C PHE A 139 -22.98 -6.87 1.26
N PHE A 140 -22.46 -6.62 0.05
CA PHE A 140 -21.94 -7.63 -0.88
C PHE A 140 -20.57 -7.17 -1.38
N TYR A 141 -19.56 -8.04 -1.34
CA TYR A 141 -18.31 -7.80 -2.07
C TYR A 141 -18.47 -8.10 -3.56
N GLU A 142 -19.28 -9.14 -3.87
CA GLU A 142 -19.62 -9.58 -5.23
C GLU A 142 -21.13 -9.78 -5.31
N ILE A 143 -21.71 -9.64 -6.50
CA ILE A 143 -23.17 -9.63 -6.74
C ILE A 143 -23.89 -10.84 -6.11
N ASN A 144 -23.21 -11.99 -5.98
CA ASN A 144 -23.83 -13.24 -5.48
C ASN A 144 -23.36 -13.67 -4.08
N LYS A 145 -22.50 -12.87 -3.40
CA LYS A 145 -21.96 -13.24 -2.10
C LYS A 145 -22.34 -12.21 -1.04
N LYS A 146 -23.54 -12.37 -0.48
CA LYS A 146 -24.05 -11.53 0.62
C LYS A 146 -23.26 -11.81 1.89
N VAL A 147 -22.63 -10.79 2.45
CA VAL A 147 -21.82 -10.88 3.68
C VAL A 147 -22.61 -10.37 4.88
N LEU A 148 -23.32 -9.25 4.71
CA LEU A 148 -24.25 -8.74 5.71
C LEU A 148 -25.65 -8.80 5.16
N ASN A 149 -26.58 -9.34 5.96
CA ASN A 149 -27.96 -9.56 5.57
C ASN A 149 -28.91 -8.98 6.62
N ASP A 150 -29.47 -7.81 6.32
CA ASP A 150 -30.49 -7.15 7.12
C ASP A 150 -30.06 -6.95 8.58
N ILE A 151 -28.87 -6.43 8.77
CA ILE A 151 -28.33 -6.19 10.12
C ILE A 151 -28.89 -4.88 10.66
N SER A 152 -29.58 -4.96 11.78
CA SER A 152 -30.04 -3.82 12.58
C SER A 152 -29.50 -3.96 13.99
N LEU A 153 -28.82 -2.92 14.47
CA LEU A 153 -28.23 -2.87 15.80
C LEU A 153 -28.13 -1.43 16.30
N GLU A 154 -28.11 -1.30 17.59
CA GLU A 154 -28.04 -0.01 18.27
C GLU A 154 -27.13 -0.11 19.48
N PHE A 155 -26.31 0.90 19.71
CA PHE A 155 -25.47 1.01 20.91
C PHE A 155 -25.20 2.46 21.26
N ASN A 156 -24.87 2.70 22.53
CA ASN A 156 -24.52 4.02 23.01
C ASN A 156 -23.00 4.24 23.01
N THR A 157 -22.59 5.48 22.86
CA THR A 157 -21.19 5.86 23.02
C THR A 157 -20.76 5.77 24.52
N ASN A 158 -19.44 5.85 24.75
CA ASN A 158 -18.85 5.80 26.11
C ASN A 158 -19.05 4.48 26.86
N GLN A 159 -19.04 3.38 26.12
CA GLN A 159 -19.08 2.02 26.67
C GLN A 159 -18.20 1.07 25.85
N ILE A 160 -18.00 -0.14 26.34
CA ILE A 160 -17.30 -1.21 25.61
C ILE A 160 -18.36 -2.06 24.89
N ILE A 161 -18.24 -2.17 23.59
CA ILE A 161 -19.12 -2.94 22.72
C ILE A 161 -18.34 -4.11 22.14
N GLY A 162 -18.80 -5.34 22.35
CA GLY A 162 -18.18 -6.55 21.80
C GLY A 162 -18.91 -7.09 20.59
N PHE A 163 -18.24 -7.21 19.45
CA PHE A 163 -18.74 -7.98 18.31
C PHE A 163 -18.20 -9.40 18.35
N VAL A 164 -19.12 -10.36 18.52
CA VAL A 164 -18.83 -11.76 18.72
C VAL A 164 -19.45 -12.60 17.61
N GLY A 165 -18.77 -13.64 17.15
CA GLY A 165 -19.28 -14.55 16.16
C GLY A 165 -18.19 -15.40 15.51
N LYS A 166 -18.60 -16.39 14.74
CA LYS A 166 -17.68 -17.28 14.00
C LYS A 166 -16.81 -16.47 12.99
N SER A 167 -15.63 -16.98 12.65
CA SER A 167 -14.86 -16.42 11.54
C SER A 167 -15.70 -16.38 10.26
N GLY A 168 -15.59 -15.29 9.51
CA GLY A 168 -16.39 -15.09 8.30
C GLY A 168 -17.84 -14.66 8.51
N SER A 169 -18.30 -14.38 9.76
CA SER A 169 -19.66 -13.90 10.01
C SER A 169 -19.92 -12.44 9.66
N GLY A 170 -18.94 -11.73 9.07
CA GLY A 170 -19.10 -10.34 8.63
C GLY A 170 -18.76 -9.27 9.69
N LYS A 171 -18.17 -9.63 10.85
CA LYS A 171 -17.83 -8.67 11.93
C LYS A 171 -16.91 -7.54 11.43
N THR A 172 -15.79 -7.90 10.81
CA THR A 172 -14.84 -6.93 10.25
C THR A 172 -15.52 -6.09 9.16
N THR A 173 -16.35 -6.68 8.30
CA THR A 173 -17.11 -5.95 7.29
C THR A 173 -18.07 -4.92 7.89
N LEU A 174 -18.76 -5.28 8.98
CA LEU A 174 -19.65 -4.37 9.70
C LEU A 174 -18.86 -3.21 10.33
N VAL A 175 -17.70 -3.51 10.90
CA VAL A 175 -16.79 -2.51 11.45
C VAL A 175 -16.20 -1.63 10.34
N ASP A 176 -15.83 -2.18 9.19
CA ASP A 176 -15.35 -1.41 8.04
C ASP A 176 -16.42 -0.41 7.52
N ILE A 177 -17.69 -0.78 7.56
CA ILE A 177 -18.79 0.14 7.27
C ILE A 177 -18.87 1.23 8.36
N PHE A 178 -18.76 0.85 9.63
CA PHE A 178 -18.80 1.79 10.74
C PHE A 178 -17.66 2.81 10.71
N ILE A 179 -16.43 2.39 10.45
CA ILE A 179 -15.27 3.29 10.35
C ILE A 179 -15.23 4.08 9.03
N GLY A 180 -16.20 3.83 8.12
CA GLY A 180 -16.32 4.56 6.87
C GLY A 180 -15.37 4.10 5.75
N LEU A 181 -14.84 2.88 5.83
CA LEU A 181 -14.02 2.28 4.75
C LEU A 181 -14.89 1.63 3.68
N LEU A 182 -16.06 1.12 4.05
CA LEU A 182 -17.01 0.50 3.14
C LEU A 182 -18.34 1.25 3.16
N LYS A 183 -18.99 1.36 1.99
CA LYS A 183 -20.36 1.87 1.88
C LYS A 183 -21.33 0.71 1.90
N PRO A 184 -22.36 0.71 2.75
CA PRO A 184 -23.37 -0.34 2.72
C PRO A 184 -24.08 -0.36 1.36
N THR A 185 -24.43 -1.56 0.87
CA THR A 185 -25.19 -1.71 -0.37
C THR A 185 -26.64 -1.27 -0.18
N ARG A 186 -27.21 -1.57 0.99
CA ARG A 186 -28.52 -1.12 1.44
C ARG A 186 -28.47 -0.82 2.93
N GLY A 187 -29.52 -0.14 3.40
CA GLY A 187 -29.64 0.27 4.80
C GLY A 187 -28.96 1.63 5.07
N LYS A 188 -29.08 2.11 6.28
CA LYS A 188 -28.67 3.44 6.71
C LYS A 188 -28.09 3.42 8.11
N LEU A 189 -27.18 4.38 8.35
CA LEU A 189 -26.60 4.64 9.66
C LEU A 189 -27.18 5.92 10.24
N TYR A 190 -27.39 5.92 11.54
CA TYR A 190 -27.92 7.08 12.28
C TYR A 190 -27.03 7.35 13.49
N ILE A 191 -26.83 8.64 13.76
CA ILE A 191 -26.27 9.13 15.02
C ILE A 191 -27.39 9.93 15.68
N GLU A 192 -27.89 9.43 16.80
CA GLU A 192 -29.18 9.82 17.37
C GLU A 192 -30.30 9.55 16.34
N GLU A 193 -31.08 10.56 15.98
CA GLU A 193 -32.13 10.45 14.96
C GLU A 193 -31.67 10.91 13.56
N LYS A 194 -30.44 11.47 13.44
CA LYS A 194 -29.93 12.00 12.20
C LYS A 194 -29.29 10.91 11.35
N GLU A 195 -29.76 10.75 10.11
CA GLU A 195 -29.11 9.91 9.12
C GLU A 195 -27.72 10.47 8.77
N VAL A 196 -26.68 9.64 8.74
CA VAL A 196 -25.31 10.01 8.44
C VAL A 196 -24.70 9.11 7.38
N GLU A 197 -23.93 9.68 6.47
CA GLU A 197 -23.10 8.94 5.54
C GLU A 197 -21.65 8.96 6.05
N LEU A 198 -21.20 7.84 6.63
CA LEU A 198 -19.87 7.71 7.21
C LEU A 198 -18.80 7.37 6.18
N PHE A 199 -19.21 6.88 4.99
CA PHE A 199 -18.28 6.43 3.97
C PHE A 199 -17.38 7.59 3.53
N LEU A 200 -16.05 7.41 3.73
CA LEU A 200 -14.99 8.37 3.43
C LEU A 200 -15.18 9.77 4.09
N SER A 201 -15.94 9.84 5.16
CA SER A 201 -16.08 11.07 5.94
C SER A 201 -14.80 11.32 6.75
N ASN A 202 -14.04 12.36 6.37
CA ASN A 202 -12.80 12.73 7.06
C ASN A 202 -13.06 13.14 8.51
N ASN A 203 -14.16 13.86 8.78
CA ASN A 203 -14.53 14.27 10.13
C ASN A 203 -14.86 13.07 11.03
N TRP A 204 -15.52 12.05 10.46
CA TRP A 204 -15.79 10.81 11.19
C TRP A 204 -14.50 10.03 11.47
N GLN A 205 -13.69 9.80 10.46
CA GLN A 205 -12.45 9.03 10.58
C GLN A 205 -11.43 9.64 11.56
N LYS A 206 -11.39 10.98 11.67
CA LYS A 206 -10.56 11.67 12.68
C LYS A 206 -10.95 11.35 14.13
N LEU A 207 -12.19 10.95 14.36
CA LEU A 207 -12.67 10.56 15.70
C LEU A 207 -12.31 9.13 16.05
N ILE A 208 -11.82 8.33 15.10
CA ILE A 208 -11.61 6.88 15.24
C ILE A 208 -10.13 6.55 15.33
N GLY A 209 -9.76 5.78 16.34
CA GLY A 209 -8.52 5.04 16.41
C GLY A 209 -8.79 3.58 16.03
N TYR A 210 -8.16 3.09 14.95
CA TYR A 210 -8.35 1.73 14.48
C TYR A 210 -7.08 0.90 14.62
N VAL A 211 -7.21 -0.28 15.21
CA VAL A 211 -6.15 -1.27 15.34
C VAL A 211 -6.58 -2.53 14.59
N PRO A 212 -5.99 -2.81 13.43
CA PRO A 212 -6.29 -4.01 12.64
C PRO A 212 -5.75 -5.27 13.32
N GLN A 213 -6.25 -6.43 12.90
CA GLN A 213 -5.77 -7.74 13.32
C GLN A 213 -4.26 -7.91 13.11
N ASP A 214 -3.76 -7.54 11.92
CA ASP A 214 -2.35 -7.53 11.60
C ASP A 214 -1.82 -6.09 11.58
N VAL A 215 -1.00 -5.75 12.58
CA VAL A 215 -0.40 -4.42 12.69
C VAL A 215 0.83 -4.33 11.79
N TYR A 216 0.73 -3.50 10.76
CA TYR A 216 1.86 -3.16 9.90
C TYR A 216 2.71 -2.04 10.51
N LEU A 217 4.03 -2.26 10.56
CA LEU A 217 5.01 -1.27 11.00
C LEU A 217 5.97 -0.96 9.86
N ASN A 218 6.21 0.33 9.63
CA ASN A 218 7.18 0.80 8.64
C ASN A 218 8.61 0.60 9.15
N ASN A 219 9.57 0.49 8.22
CA ASN A 219 11.00 0.49 8.52
C ASN A 219 11.46 1.92 8.89
N SER A 220 11.02 2.40 10.03
CA SER A 220 11.26 3.74 10.57
C SER A 220 11.31 3.68 12.10
N SER A 221 11.49 4.81 12.77
CA SER A 221 11.53 4.84 14.24
C SER A 221 10.17 4.48 14.88
N ILE A 222 10.20 4.10 16.16
CA ILE A 222 8.98 3.83 16.92
C ILE A 222 8.08 5.07 16.93
N LYS A 223 8.63 6.26 17.15
CA LYS A 223 7.83 7.51 17.15
C LYS A 223 7.16 7.79 15.81
N GLU A 224 7.84 7.53 14.68
CA GLU A 224 7.27 7.68 13.35
C GLU A 224 6.20 6.62 13.06
N ASN A 225 6.38 5.41 13.59
CA ASN A 225 5.36 4.38 13.50
C ASN A 225 4.10 4.71 14.32
N ILE A 226 4.23 5.37 15.46
CA ILE A 226 3.10 5.80 16.30
C ILE A 226 2.42 7.03 15.67
N ALA A 227 3.20 8.03 15.25
CA ALA A 227 2.70 9.24 14.61
C ALA A 227 2.61 9.09 13.09
N LEU A 228 2.10 7.93 12.61
CA LEU A 228 2.04 7.59 11.20
C LEU A 228 1.28 8.66 10.38
N GLY A 229 1.92 9.14 9.31
CA GLY A 229 1.33 10.16 8.43
C GLY A 229 1.57 11.61 8.87
N ILE A 230 2.33 11.82 9.96
CA ILE A 230 2.73 13.16 10.44
C ILE A 230 4.19 13.40 10.07
N ASP A 231 4.49 14.62 9.59
CA ASP A 231 5.87 15.02 9.28
C ASP A 231 6.75 14.85 10.54
N MET A 232 7.95 14.29 10.36
CA MET A 232 8.89 14.00 11.43
C MET A 232 9.16 15.21 12.34
N LYS A 233 9.16 16.42 11.76
CA LYS A 233 9.38 17.69 12.49
C LYS A 233 8.17 18.12 13.33
N GLN A 234 7.00 17.56 13.07
CA GLN A 234 5.73 17.90 13.73
C GLN A 234 5.29 16.84 14.74
N ILE A 235 6.08 15.77 14.90
CA ILE A 235 5.76 14.72 15.87
C ILE A 235 5.88 15.27 17.30
N ASP A 236 4.79 15.18 18.04
CA ASP A 236 4.75 15.51 19.46
C ASP A 236 5.21 14.30 20.29
N GLU A 237 6.44 14.34 20.76
CA GLU A 237 7.04 13.24 21.55
C GLU A 237 6.30 13.01 22.86
N THR A 238 5.72 14.04 23.48
CA THR A 238 4.91 13.89 24.71
C THR A 238 3.66 13.05 24.43
N LYS A 239 3.00 13.29 23.27
CA LYS A 239 1.86 12.46 22.85
C LYS A 239 2.30 11.04 22.54
N VAL A 240 3.47 10.84 21.94
CA VAL A 240 4.03 9.50 21.68
C VAL A 240 4.20 8.75 23.00
N ILE A 241 4.86 9.36 24.00
CA ILE A 241 5.10 8.75 25.32
C ILE A 241 3.77 8.43 26.03
N ASN A 242 2.81 9.36 26.00
CA ASN A 242 1.50 9.13 26.61
C ASN A 242 0.75 7.98 25.91
N SER A 243 0.84 7.86 24.59
CA SER A 243 0.24 6.77 23.84
C SER A 243 0.88 5.42 24.16
N LEU A 244 2.21 5.39 24.33
CA LEU A 244 2.94 4.19 24.75
C LEU A 244 2.53 3.73 26.16
N ARG A 245 2.33 4.68 27.07
CA ARG A 245 1.83 4.37 28.45
C ARG A 245 0.42 3.79 28.41
N LYS A 246 -0.50 4.41 27.65
CA LYS A 246 -1.87 3.90 27.45
C LYS A 246 -1.89 2.49 26.85
N ALA A 247 -0.96 2.18 25.96
CA ALA A 247 -0.81 0.86 25.35
C ALA A 247 0.01 -0.14 26.20
N ASN A 248 0.44 0.24 27.39
CA ASN A 248 1.23 -0.59 28.31
C ASN A 248 2.52 -1.17 27.69
N ILE A 249 3.24 -0.34 26.88
CA ILE A 249 4.48 -0.73 26.22
C ILE A 249 5.62 0.28 26.45
N PHE A 250 5.37 1.32 27.25
CA PHE A 250 6.35 2.39 27.48
C PHE A 250 7.66 1.86 28.07
N GLU A 251 7.61 1.05 29.12
CA GLU A 251 8.80 0.50 29.78
C GLU A 251 9.68 -0.32 28.82
N PHE A 252 9.06 -1.12 27.96
CA PHE A 252 9.80 -1.85 26.93
C PHE A 252 10.54 -0.90 25.97
N VAL A 253 9.86 0.15 25.50
CA VAL A 253 10.45 1.12 24.56
C VAL A 253 11.53 1.95 25.23
N ASP A 254 11.34 2.37 26.48
CA ASP A 254 12.28 3.17 27.25
C ASP A 254 13.59 2.43 27.53
N ASN A 255 13.52 1.11 27.71
CA ASN A 255 14.68 0.23 27.87
C ASN A 255 15.45 -0.07 26.58
N LEU A 256 14.96 0.39 25.42
CA LEU A 256 15.71 0.25 24.15
C LEU A 256 16.85 1.26 24.08
N PRO A 257 17.99 0.94 23.44
CA PRO A 257 19.18 1.83 23.39
C PRO A 257 18.88 3.25 22.87
N ASN A 258 17.92 3.41 21.98
CA ASN A 258 17.51 4.69 21.39
C ASN A 258 16.07 5.09 21.78
N GLY A 259 15.44 4.42 22.77
CA GLY A 259 14.08 4.71 23.20
C GLY A 259 13.09 4.78 22.03
N ILE A 260 12.29 5.85 21.98
CA ILE A 260 11.32 6.10 20.90
C ILE A 260 11.94 6.32 19.52
N ASN A 261 13.26 6.60 19.45
CA ASN A 261 14.00 6.76 18.19
C ASN A 261 14.53 5.44 17.63
N THR A 262 14.33 4.32 18.33
CA THR A 262 14.73 3.00 17.85
C THR A 262 14.02 2.66 16.54
N ILE A 263 14.80 2.28 15.52
CA ILE A 263 14.28 1.91 14.20
C ILE A 263 13.74 0.48 14.26
N VAL A 264 12.51 0.31 13.85
CA VAL A 264 11.88 -0.99 13.64
C VAL A 264 12.33 -1.50 12.27
N LYS A 265 13.08 -2.61 12.23
CA LYS A 265 13.63 -3.19 11.00
C LYS A 265 12.73 -4.28 10.44
N ASP A 266 12.80 -4.46 9.12
CA ASP A 266 12.20 -5.56 8.36
C ASP A 266 10.74 -5.84 8.76
N LEU A 267 9.88 -4.80 8.66
CA LEU A 267 8.46 -4.86 9.01
C LEU A 267 8.22 -5.22 10.49
N GLY A 268 9.16 -4.87 11.38
CA GLY A 268 9.07 -5.12 12.82
C GLY A 268 9.42 -6.55 13.21
N VAL A 269 10.24 -7.25 12.43
CA VAL A 269 10.69 -8.63 12.71
C VAL A 269 11.37 -8.74 14.09
N ASN A 270 12.02 -7.68 14.56
CA ASN A 270 12.68 -7.65 15.86
C ASN A 270 11.71 -7.46 17.04
N LEU A 271 10.40 -7.36 16.80
CA LEU A 271 9.38 -7.23 17.83
C LEU A 271 8.54 -8.51 17.91
N SER A 272 8.15 -8.90 19.12
CA SER A 272 7.16 -9.97 19.32
C SER A 272 5.79 -9.55 18.75
N GLY A 273 4.91 -10.54 18.48
CA GLY A 273 3.54 -10.27 18.03
C GLY A 273 2.79 -9.36 19.00
N GLY A 274 2.91 -9.59 20.30
CA GLY A 274 2.30 -8.75 21.33
C GLY A 274 2.89 -7.33 21.39
N GLN A 275 4.18 -7.16 21.16
CA GLN A 275 4.80 -5.83 21.08
C GLN A 275 4.31 -5.06 19.86
N LYS A 276 4.18 -5.71 18.71
CA LYS A 276 3.60 -5.10 17.49
C LYS A 276 2.15 -4.65 17.73
N GLN A 277 1.34 -5.50 18.32
CA GLN A 277 -0.05 -5.15 18.65
C GLN A 277 -0.13 -3.95 19.59
N ARG A 278 0.67 -3.92 20.66
CA ARG A 278 0.71 -2.78 21.58
C ARG A 278 1.19 -1.49 20.92
N LEU A 279 2.14 -1.54 19.97
CA LEU A 279 2.51 -0.37 19.17
C LEU A 279 1.37 0.08 18.25
N GLY A 280 0.59 -0.86 17.70
CA GLY A 280 -0.64 -0.55 16.97
C GLY A 280 -1.69 0.17 17.82
N ILE A 281 -1.87 -0.28 19.06
CA ILE A 281 -2.74 0.37 20.05
C ILE A 281 -2.22 1.77 20.39
N ALA A 282 -0.90 1.93 20.61
CA ALA A 282 -0.28 3.25 20.85
C ALA A 282 -0.50 4.21 19.67
N ARG A 283 -0.35 3.71 18.42
CA ARG A 283 -0.67 4.48 17.19
C ARG A 283 -2.11 4.98 17.20
N ALA A 284 -3.05 4.13 17.53
CA ALA A 284 -4.46 4.51 17.58
C ALA A 284 -4.75 5.58 18.66
N PHE A 285 -4.04 5.55 19.79
CA PHE A 285 -4.18 6.57 20.84
C PHE A 285 -3.54 7.91 20.53
N TYR A 286 -2.56 7.96 19.62
CA TYR A 286 -1.84 9.20 19.30
C TYR A 286 -2.75 10.31 18.78
N THR A 287 -3.80 9.96 18.05
CA THR A 287 -4.79 10.91 17.53
C THR A 287 -5.82 11.36 18.56
N ASN A 288 -5.74 10.85 19.79
CA ASN A 288 -6.72 11.09 20.88
C ASN A 288 -8.17 10.80 20.41
N PRO A 289 -8.48 9.58 19.99
CA PRO A 289 -9.75 9.22 19.38
C PRO A 289 -10.91 9.30 20.38
N LYS A 290 -12.12 9.51 19.87
CA LYS A 290 -13.38 9.37 20.62
C LYS A 290 -13.94 7.95 20.55
N ILE A 291 -13.55 7.20 19.54
CA ILE A 291 -13.93 5.80 19.33
C ILE A 291 -12.64 5.02 19.07
N LEU A 292 -12.40 3.97 19.83
CA LEU A 292 -11.30 3.04 19.63
C LEU A 292 -11.87 1.71 19.14
N VAL A 293 -11.40 1.26 17.98
CA VAL A 293 -11.80 -0.01 17.38
C VAL A 293 -10.60 -0.96 17.39
N LEU A 294 -10.79 -2.12 18.02
CA LEU A 294 -9.79 -3.17 18.14
C LEU A 294 -10.27 -4.42 17.40
N ASP A 295 -9.72 -4.68 16.22
CA ASP A 295 -10.06 -5.86 15.43
C ASP A 295 -9.08 -7.00 15.75
N GLU A 296 -9.50 -7.90 16.68
CA GLU A 296 -8.68 -9.00 17.21
C GLU A 296 -7.28 -8.57 17.70
N ALA A 297 -7.14 -7.28 18.04
CA ALA A 297 -5.85 -6.66 18.36
C ALA A 297 -5.23 -7.13 19.70
N THR A 298 -5.88 -8.02 20.42
CA THR A 298 -5.36 -8.64 21.65
C THR A 298 -5.01 -10.13 21.45
N SER A 299 -5.21 -10.67 20.25
CA SER A 299 -5.08 -12.11 19.98
C SER A 299 -3.67 -12.68 20.18
N ALA A 300 -2.63 -11.88 19.94
CA ALA A 300 -1.22 -12.26 20.11
C ALA A 300 -0.65 -11.88 21.50
N LEU A 301 -1.49 -11.38 22.41
CA LEU A 301 -1.09 -11.06 23.77
C LEU A 301 -1.25 -12.28 24.69
N ASP A 302 -0.35 -12.36 25.68
CA ASP A 302 -0.53 -13.25 26.81
C ASP A 302 -1.72 -12.76 27.69
N GLU A 303 -2.33 -13.67 28.44
CA GLU A 303 -3.56 -13.43 29.20
C GLU A 303 -3.40 -12.28 30.21
N TYR A 304 -2.24 -12.20 30.88
CA TYR A 304 -1.96 -11.13 31.85
C TYR A 304 -1.89 -9.75 31.18
N THR A 305 -1.17 -9.65 30.07
CA THR A 305 -1.06 -8.39 29.32
C THR A 305 -2.40 -7.99 28.69
N GLU A 306 -3.16 -8.96 28.16
CA GLU A 306 -4.51 -8.72 27.62
C GLU A 306 -5.42 -8.15 28.70
N THR A 307 -5.47 -8.78 29.88
CA THR A 307 -6.30 -8.33 31.01
C THR A 307 -5.93 -6.91 31.43
N ASN A 308 -4.65 -6.60 31.61
CA ASN A 308 -4.19 -5.26 31.98
C ASN A 308 -4.59 -4.18 30.95
N ILE A 309 -4.49 -4.49 29.67
CA ILE A 309 -4.92 -3.56 28.62
C ILE A 309 -6.44 -3.35 28.68
N LEU A 310 -7.21 -4.42 28.79
CA LEU A 310 -8.69 -4.33 28.86
C LEU A 310 -9.16 -3.57 30.10
N GLU A 311 -8.54 -3.75 31.26
CA GLU A 311 -8.80 -2.97 32.46
C GLU A 311 -8.49 -1.49 32.30
N ASN A 312 -7.33 -1.16 31.72
CA ASN A 312 -6.98 0.23 31.40
C ASN A 312 -7.99 0.85 30.41
N LEU A 313 -8.41 0.10 29.39
CA LEU A 313 -9.43 0.54 28.44
C LEU A 313 -10.76 0.80 29.15
N LYS A 314 -11.15 -0.05 30.10
CA LYS A 314 -12.37 0.12 30.88
C LYS A 314 -12.36 1.41 31.71
N LEU A 315 -11.21 1.78 32.28
CA LEU A 315 -11.05 3.06 32.97
C LEU A 315 -11.20 4.28 32.06
N MET A 316 -11.02 4.12 30.78
CA MET A 316 -11.14 5.20 29.77
C MET A 316 -12.56 5.33 29.20
N THR A 317 -13.46 4.37 29.44
CA THR A 317 -14.82 4.38 28.86
C THR A 317 -15.67 5.62 29.15
N PRO A 318 -15.49 6.35 30.27
CA PRO A 318 -16.23 7.60 30.47
C PRO A 318 -16.00 8.66 29.42
N ASP A 319 -14.86 8.57 28.68
CA ASP A 319 -14.45 9.57 27.70
C ASP A 319 -14.29 9.02 26.29
N ILE A 320 -14.30 7.69 26.12
CA ILE A 320 -14.07 7.02 24.83
C ILE A 320 -15.01 5.82 24.67
N THR A 321 -15.49 5.61 23.46
CA THR A 321 -16.22 4.39 23.08
C THR A 321 -15.23 3.34 22.60
N ILE A 322 -15.37 2.09 23.04
CA ILE A 322 -14.48 1.01 22.66
C ILE A 322 -15.27 -0.07 21.96
N ILE A 323 -14.84 -0.42 20.74
CA ILE A 323 -15.42 -1.52 19.96
C ILE A 323 -14.37 -2.63 19.86
N LEU A 324 -14.73 -3.82 20.36
CA LEU A 324 -13.89 -5.00 20.35
C LEU A 324 -14.46 -6.05 19.39
N ILE A 325 -13.67 -6.48 18.42
CA ILE A 325 -13.94 -7.73 17.70
C ILE A 325 -13.11 -8.81 18.40
N ALA A 326 -13.79 -9.78 19.00
CA ALA A 326 -13.14 -10.82 19.79
C ALA A 326 -13.65 -12.22 19.46
N HIS A 327 -12.74 -13.18 19.53
CA HIS A 327 -13.02 -14.61 19.48
C HIS A 327 -12.83 -15.28 20.86
N LYS A 328 -12.06 -14.64 21.75
CA LYS A 328 -11.80 -15.16 23.09
C LYS A 328 -12.92 -14.79 24.05
N TYR A 329 -13.35 -15.78 24.84
CA TYR A 329 -14.40 -15.57 25.85
C TYR A 329 -13.95 -14.62 26.98
N SER A 330 -12.64 -14.58 27.29
CA SER A 330 -12.05 -13.66 28.26
C SER A 330 -12.29 -12.20 27.88
N THR A 331 -12.09 -11.84 26.62
CA THR A 331 -12.27 -10.48 26.12
C THR A 331 -13.74 -10.04 26.16
N ILE A 332 -14.68 -10.98 25.94
CA ILE A 332 -16.13 -10.73 25.93
C ILE A 332 -16.65 -10.33 27.32
N LYS A 333 -16.05 -10.85 28.38
CA LYS A 333 -16.48 -10.53 29.76
C LYS A 333 -16.30 -9.05 30.13
N PHE A 334 -15.51 -8.31 29.37
CA PHE A 334 -15.27 -6.87 29.58
C PHE A 334 -16.29 -5.98 28.87
N CYS A 335 -17.13 -6.54 27.98
CA CYS A 335 -18.15 -5.82 27.21
C CYS A 335 -19.48 -5.70 27.91
#